data_d5c80155f6097ca29b621c59961d0d7e
#
_entry.id   d5c80155f6097ca29b621c59961d0d7e
#
_cell.length_a   1.000
_cell.length_b   1.000
_cell.length_c   1.000
_cell.angle_alpha   90.00
_cell.angle_beta   90.00
_cell.angle_gamma   90.00
#
_symmetry.space_group_name_H-M   'P 1'
#
loop_
_entity.id
_entity.type
_entity.pdbx_description
1 polymer ?
#
loop_
_entity_poly.entity_id
_entity_poly.type
_entity_poly.pdbx_seq_one_letter_code
_entity_poly.pdbx_strand_id
1 'polypeptide(L)'
;DYMDYNTNPYEATKDQMDRDAYLTRSALTGMQGYVIPTDVLLNQFLEALLGGPYGGYLAESNSGFTNRFSNYNQSQDWVGKLYKDVIPNVYANYAQLEAATEDPVYLSVGKVVKVAAILRVTDGYGPIPYSQLGANGDLTAPLDTQKKVYETMLNELDEAVTALLPHRTETFSSKADKVYSGKVENWIKLANSLKLRMAMRMVYVDST
;
A
#
# COMPACT_ATOMS: atom_id res chain seq x y z
N ASP A 1 12.58 38.81 20.13
CA ASP A 1 11.42 38.66 19.25
C ASP A 1 10.65 37.41 19.68
N TYR A 2 9.31 37.51 19.81
CA TYR A 2 8.45 36.42 20.36
C TYR A 2 8.47 35.15 19.48
N MET A 3 8.84 35.28 18.22
CA MET A 3 8.99 34.20 17.27
C MET A 3 10.24 33.34 17.54
N ASP A 4 11.33 33.92 18.04
CA ASP A 4 12.56 33.18 18.30
C ASP A 4 12.46 32.28 19.55
N TYR A 5 11.60 32.64 20.51
CA TYR A 5 11.37 31.83 21.71
C TYR A 5 10.44 30.60 21.49
N ASN A 6 9.74 30.56 20.38
CA ASN A 6 8.73 29.52 20.11
C ASN A 6 9.20 28.47 19.09
N THR A 7 10.46 28.55 18.64
CA THR A 7 11.07 27.52 17.82
C THR A 7 11.79 26.51 18.70
N ASN A 8 11.32 25.27 18.69
CA ASN A 8 12.02 24.18 19.35
C ASN A 8 13.34 23.91 18.63
N PRO A 9 14.53 24.15 19.26
CA PRO A 9 15.82 23.98 18.58
C PRO A 9 16.15 22.53 18.22
N TYR A 10 15.32 21.56 18.68
CA TYR A 10 15.45 20.13 18.39
C TYR A 10 14.46 19.62 17.32
N GLU A 11 13.55 20.47 16.87
CA GLU A 11 12.68 20.16 15.74
C GLU A 11 13.29 20.66 14.43
N ALA A 12 13.28 19.81 13.40
CA ALA A 12 13.67 20.23 12.06
C ALA A 12 12.73 21.33 11.58
N THR A 13 13.29 22.46 11.13
CA THR A 13 12.49 23.54 10.52
C THR A 13 11.87 23.05 9.21
N LYS A 14 10.79 23.72 8.75
CA LYS A 14 10.17 23.42 7.46
C LYS A 14 11.21 23.46 6.34
N ASP A 15 12.09 24.44 6.32
CA ASP A 15 13.16 24.58 5.34
C ASP A 15 14.18 23.42 5.41
N GLN A 16 14.46 22.88 6.60
CA GLN A 16 15.33 21.72 6.77
C GLN A 16 14.62 20.44 6.31
N MET A 17 13.32 20.32 6.57
CA MET A 17 12.51 19.19 6.10
C MET A 17 12.37 19.21 4.58
N ASP A 18 12.11 20.35 3.98
CA ASP A 18 12.01 20.53 2.53
C ASP A 18 13.36 20.27 1.85
N ARG A 19 14.46 20.81 2.40
CA ARG A 19 15.82 20.61 1.86
C ARG A 19 16.27 19.16 1.84
N ASP A 20 15.88 18.39 2.85
CA ASP A 20 16.22 16.96 2.95
C ASP A 20 15.15 16.04 2.32
N ALA A 21 14.13 16.57 1.69
CA ALA A 21 12.97 15.84 1.21
C ALA A 21 12.40 14.88 2.28
N TYR A 22 12.36 15.34 3.52
CA TYR A 22 11.97 14.51 4.67
C TYR A 22 10.54 13.97 4.53
N LEU A 23 9.59 14.83 4.14
CA LEU A 23 8.18 14.46 3.99
C LEU A 23 7.99 13.41 2.90
N THR A 24 8.64 13.61 1.74
CA THR A 24 8.63 12.64 0.62
C THR A 24 9.16 11.28 1.05
N ARG A 25 10.31 11.27 1.75
CA ARG A 25 10.93 10.02 2.25
C ARG A 25 10.07 9.34 3.30
N SER A 26 9.54 10.11 4.25
CA SER A 26 8.69 9.61 5.33
C SER A 26 7.42 8.98 4.79
N ALA A 27 6.73 9.65 3.87
CA ALA A 27 5.51 9.17 3.25
C ALA A 27 5.76 7.86 2.47
N LEU A 28 6.77 7.83 1.61
CA LEU A 28 7.08 6.63 0.81
C LEU A 28 7.51 5.45 1.71
N THR A 29 8.33 5.69 2.73
CA THR A 29 8.74 4.65 3.69
C THR A 29 7.54 4.14 4.50
N GLY A 30 6.64 5.04 4.91
CA GLY A 30 5.42 4.69 5.63
C GLY A 30 4.54 3.74 4.83
N MET A 31 4.35 3.99 3.53
CA MET A 31 3.57 3.11 2.65
C MET A 31 4.20 1.72 2.52
N GLN A 32 5.52 1.63 2.38
CA GLN A 32 6.23 0.35 2.18
C GLN A 32 5.99 -0.64 3.32
N GLY A 33 5.80 -0.14 4.55
CA GLY A 33 5.49 -0.94 5.72
C GLY A 33 4.17 -1.72 5.65
N TYR A 34 3.26 -1.34 4.74
CA TYR A 34 1.96 -2.00 4.56
C TYR A 34 1.93 -3.03 3.43
N VAL A 35 2.95 -3.11 2.60
CA VAL A 35 3.04 -4.14 1.53
C VAL A 35 3.22 -5.52 2.16
N ILE A 36 4.19 -5.66 3.06
CA ILE A 36 4.39 -6.81 3.94
C ILE A 36 4.57 -6.24 5.35
N PRO A 37 3.50 -6.17 6.15
CA PRO A 37 3.59 -5.62 7.48
C PRO A 37 4.61 -6.34 8.34
N THR A 38 5.43 -5.60 9.05
CA THR A 38 6.37 -6.16 10.03
C THR A 38 5.71 -6.37 11.40
N ASP A 39 4.53 -5.79 11.60
CA ASP A 39 3.73 -6.00 12.79
C ASP A 39 3.20 -7.43 12.83
N VAL A 40 3.53 -8.14 13.93
CA VAL A 40 3.12 -9.53 14.13
C VAL A 40 1.61 -9.69 14.12
N LEU A 41 0.86 -8.75 14.72
CA LEU A 41 -0.59 -8.81 14.78
C LEU A 41 -1.20 -8.67 13.40
N LEU A 42 -0.73 -7.72 12.60
CA LEU A 42 -1.29 -7.50 11.26
C LEU A 42 -1.02 -8.70 10.33
N ASN A 43 0.18 -9.29 10.38
CA ASN A 43 0.49 -10.50 9.63
C ASN A 43 -0.33 -11.71 10.14
N GLN A 44 -0.53 -11.84 11.44
CA GLN A 44 -1.36 -12.90 12.00
C GLN A 44 -2.79 -12.83 11.44
N PHE A 45 -3.40 -11.65 11.40
CA PHE A 45 -4.77 -11.50 10.89
C PHE A 45 -4.87 -11.69 9.38
N LEU A 46 -3.82 -11.35 8.62
CA LEU A 46 -3.80 -11.50 7.18
C LEU A 46 -3.60 -12.95 6.73
N GLU A 47 -2.55 -13.58 7.25
CA GLU A 47 -2.06 -14.86 6.73
C GLU A 47 -2.57 -16.02 7.58
N ALA A 48 -2.37 -15.97 8.89
CA ALA A 48 -2.65 -17.10 9.75
C ALA A 48 -4.14 -17.28 10.09
N LEU A 49 -4.89 -16.19 10.20
CA LEU A 49 -6.29 -16.24 10.62
C LEU A 49 -7.30 -16.02 9.49
N LEU A 50 -6.87 -15.53 8.32
CA LEU A 50 -7.76 -15.31 7.17
C LEU A 50 -7.36 -16.20 5.98
N GLY A 51 -6.24 -15.90 5.33
CA GLY A 51 -5.82 -16.57 4.10
C GLY A 51 -5.49 -18.05 4.29
N GLY A 52 -4.77 -18.38 5.35
CA GLY A 52 -4.38 -19.75 5.66
C GLY A 52 -5.56 -20.69 5.91
N PRO A 53 -6.48 -20.36 6.84
CA PRO A 53 -7.67 -21.18 7.09
C PRO A 53 -8.62 -21.28 5.90
N TYR A 54 -8.91 -20.19 5.21
CA TYR A 54 -9.79 -20.21 4.04
C TYR A 54 -9.18 -20.98 2.86
N GLY A 55 -7.84 -20.94 2.72
CA GLY A 55 -7.11 -21.75 1.75
C GLY A 55 -6.95 -23.22 2.14
N GLY A 56 -7.37 -23.60 3.34
CA GLY A 56 -7.24 -24.97 3.84
C GLY A 56 -5.83 -25.35 4.28
N TYR A 57 -4.93 -24.37 4.45
CA TYR A 57 -3.53 -24.62 4.85
C TYR A 57 -3.35 -24.65 6.37
N LEU A 58 -4.22 -23.98 7.12
CA LEU A 58 -4.14 -23.85 8.57
C LEU A 58 -5.50 -24.13 9.19
N ALA A 59 -5.50 -24.67 10.40
CA ALA A 59 -6.68 -24.83 11.25
C ALA A 59 -6.30 -24.63 12.70
N GLU A 60 -7.27 -24.33 13.54
CA GLU A 60 -7.08 -24.22 14.98
C GLU A 60 -6.69 -25.59 15.56
N SER A 61 -5.66 -25.59 16.44
CA SER A 61 -5.12 -26.81 17.03
C SER A 61 -6.00 -27.43 18.13
N ASN A 62 -6.98 -26.67 18.63
CA ASN A 62 -7.86 -27.13 19.70
C ASN A 62 -9.22 -26.39 19.71
N SER A 63 -10.13 -26.88 20.53
CA SER A 63 -11.50 -26.34 20.65
C SER A 63 -11.62 -25.06 21.50
N GLY A 64 -10.51 -24.52 21.99
CA GLY A 64 -10.51 -23.36 22.91
C GLY A 64 -10.89 -22.02 22.26
N PHE A 65 -10.88 -21.95 20.92
CA PHE A 65 -11.27 -20.74 20.20
C PHE A 65 -12.78 -20.73 19.93
N THR A 66 -13.47 -19.70 20.41
CA THR A 66 -14.90 -19.51 20.14
C THR A 66 -15.16 -19.17 18.68
N ASN A 67 -14.32 -18.30 18.10
CA ASN A 67 -14.39 -17.91 16.71
C ASN A 67 -13.29 -18.63 15.91
N ARG A 68 -13.68 -19.24 14.79
CA ARG A 68 -12.78 -20.06 13.98
C ARG A 68 -12.95 -19.75 12.52
N PHE A 69 -11.87 -19.29 11.88
CA PHE A 69 -11.87 -19.04 10.44
C PHE A 69 -11.99 -20.33 9.62
N SER A 70 -11.38 -21.42 10.07
CA SER A 70 -11.47 -22.73 9.39
C SER A 70 -12.90 -23.26 9.27
N ASN A 71 -13.80 -22.82 10.13
CA ASN A 71 -15.23 -23.17 10.12
C ASN A 71 -16.14 -22.04 9.65
N TYR A 72 -15.58 -20.97 9.03
CA TYR A 72 -16.31 -19.79 8.61
C TYR A 72 -17.05 -19.06 9.73
N ASN A 73 -16.63 -19.23 10.98
CA ASN A 73 -17.15 -18.55 12.15
C ASN A 73 -16.11 -17.55 12.69
N GLN A 74 -15.82 -16.54 11.89
CA GLN A 74 -14.81 -15.53 12.18
C GLN A 74 -15.32 -14.44 13.13
N SER A 75 -14.38 -13.84 13.88
CA SER A 75 -14.60 -12.61 14.61
C SER A 75 -14.72 -11.42 13.66
N GLN A 76 -15.71 -10.54 13.87
CA GLN A 76 -15.87 -9.31 13.09
C GLN A 76 -14.68 -8.37 13.25
N ASP A 77 -14.08 -8.31 14.42
CA ASP A 77 -12.88 -7.50 14.66
C ASP A 77 -11.67 -8.01 13.88
N TRP A 78 -11.51 -9.33 13.84
CA TRP A 78 -10.39 -9.94 13.13
C TRP A 78 -10.54 -9.83 11.62
N VAL A 79 -11.74 -10.11 11.10
CA VAL A 79 -11.99 -10.01 9.66
C VAL A 79 -11.84 -8.59 9.14
N GLY A 80 -12.13 -7.58 9.94
CA GLY A 80 -12.01 -6.18 9.56
C GLY A 80 -10.59 -5.61 9.64
N LYS A 81 -9.64 -6.33 10.25
CA LYS A 81 -8.33 -5.77 10.62
C LYS A 81 -7.53 -5.27 9.41
N LEU A 82 -7.41 -6.08 8.38
CA LEU A 82 -6.69 -5.71 7.17
C LEU A 82 -7.27 -4.45 6.51
N TYR A 83 -8.58 -4.41 6.37
CA TYR A 83 -9.29 -3.29 5.76
C TYR A 83 -9.06 -1.99 6.55
N LYS A 84 -9.25 -2.03 7.87
CA LYS A 84 -9.14 -0.87 8.75
C LYS A 84 -7.72 -0.33 8.88
N ASP A 85 -6.72 -1.20 8.81
CA ASP A 85 -5.34 -0.79 9.05
C ASP A 85 -4.59 -0.45 7.75
N VAL A 86 -4.86 -1.14 6.63
CA VAL A 86 -4.08 -0.93 5.41
C VAL A 86 -4.61 0.25 4.60
N ILE A 87 -5.92 0.29 4.30
CA ILE A 87 -6.48 1.30 3.40
C ILE A 87 -6.21 2.73 3.91
N PRO A 88 -6.62 3.13 5.13
CA PRO A 88 -6.46 4.51 5.57
C PRO A 88 -4.99 4.94 5.63
N ASN A 89 -4.11 4.05 6.10
CA ASN A 89 -2.70 4.38 6.26
C ASN A 89 -1.96 4.50 4.92
N VAL A 90 -2.26 3.62 3.97
CA VAL A 90 -1.66 3.71 2.63
C VAL A 90 -2.11 4.97 1.91
N TYR A 91 -3.41 5.29 1.94
CA TYR A 91 -3.93 6.49 1.30
C TYR A 91 -3.46 7.78 1.97
N ALA A 92 -3.40 7.84 3.30
CA ALA A 92 -2.90 9.02 4.01
C ALA A 92 -1.43 9.31 3.63
N ASN A 93 -0.59 8.28 3.60
CA ASN A 93 0.80 8.43 3.20
C ASN A 93 0.94 8.76 1.71
N TYR A 94 0.09 8.19 0.84
CA TYR A 94 0.11 8.48 -0.59
C TYR A 94 -0.29 9.95 -0.86
N ALA A 95 -1.35 10.43 -0.23
CA ALA A 95 -1.75 11.85 -0.31
C ALA A 95 -0.66 12.78 0.23
N GLN A 96 0.02 12.40 1.31
CA GLN A 96 1.17 13.15 1.81
C GLN A 96 2.34 13.15 0.81
N LEU A 97 2.58 12.04 0.11
CA LEU A 97 3.60 11.96 -0.93
C LEU A 97 3.27 12.90 -2.11
N GLU A 98 2.02 12.88 -2.60
CA GLU A 98 1.56 13.77 -3.67
C GLU A 98 1.65 15.25 -3.29
N ALA A 99 1.40 15.59 -2.03
CA ALA A 99 1.53 16.94 -1.53
C ALA A 99 2.99 17.40 -1.31
N ALA A 100 3.92 16.45 -1.14
CA ALA A 100 5.30 16.73 -0.78
C ALA A 100 6.25 16.82 -1.98
N THR A 101 5.90 16.27 -3.14
CA THR A 101 6.80 16.22 -4.31
C THR A 101 6.05 16.19 -5.63
N GLU A 102 6.67 16.76 -6.65
CA GLU A 102 6.27 16.63 -8.05
C GLU A 102 7.20 15.68 -8.83
N ASP A 103 8.18 15.07 -8.15
CA ASP A 103 9.14 14.16 -8.79
C ASP A 103 8.45 12.90 -9.31
N PRO A 104 8.47 12.65 -10.64
CA PRO A 104 7.76 11.52 -11.24
C PRO A 104 8.28 10.16 -10.76
N VAL A 105 9.55 10.07 -10.33
CA VAL A 105 10.12 8.82 -9.81
C VAL A 105 9.47 8.46 -8.48
N TYR A 106 9.43 9.41 -7.53
CA TYR A 106 8.80 9.17 -6.22
C TYR A 106 7.31 8.87 -6.32
N LEU A 107 6.58 9.65 -7.15
CA LEU A 107 5.14 9.47 -7.36
C LEU A 107 4.83 8.12 -8.00
N SER A 108 5.62 7.70 -9.00
CA SER A 108 5.43 6.42 -9.68
C SER A 108 5.76 5.23 -8.76
N VAL A 109 6.85 5.31 -7.99
CA VAL A 109 7.16 4.31 -6.97
C VAL A 109 6.05 4.25 -5.92
N GLY A 110 5.52 5.40 -5.49
CA GLY A 110 4.36 5.48 -4.60
C GLY A 110 3.13 4.76 -5.15
N LYS A 111 2.80 4.93 -6.44
CA LYS A 111 1.73 4.18 -7.11
C LYS A 111 1.96 2.67 -7.05
N VAL A 112 3.17 2.21 -7.37
CA VAL A 112 3.51 0.77 -7.31
C VAL A 112 3.35 0.22 -5.89
N VAL A 113 3.83 0.95 -4.89
CA VAL A 113 3.68 0.56 -3.47
C VAL A 113 2.21 0.53 -3.05
N LYS A 114 1.42 1.56 -3.43
CA LYS A 114 -0.02 1.62 -3.17
C LYS A 114 -0.73 0.39 -3.74
N VAL A 115 -0.50 0.07 -5.00
CA VAL A 115 -1.09 -1.12 -5.64
C VAL A 115 -0.65 -2.39 -4.91
N ALA A 116 0.64 -2.57 -4.62
CA ALA A 116 1.17 -3.76 -3.95
C ALA A 116 0.51 -4.00 -2.57
N ALA A 117 0.27 -2.93 -1.81
CA ALA A 117 -0.35 -3.01 -0.49
C ALA A 117 -1.87 -3.30 -0.58
N ILE A 118 -2.59 -2.59 -1.46
CA ILE A 118 -4.06 -2.64 -1.49
C ILE A 118 -4.57 -3.82 -2.33
N LEU A 119 -3.79 -4.37 -3.25
CA LEU A 119 -4.14 -5.58 -3.99
C LEU A 119 -4.52 -6.73 -3.05
N ARG A 120 -3.80 -6.89 -1.94
CA ARG A 120 -4.11 -7.92 -0.93
C ARG A 120 -5.47 -7.67 -0.25
N VAL A 121 -5.85 -6.41 -0.10
CA VAL A 121 -7.13 -6.04 0.51
C VAL A 121 -8.29 -6.42 -0.40
N THR A 122 -8.25 -6.05 -1.68
CA THR A 122 -9.30 -6.44 -2.63
C THR A 122 -9.35 -7.94 -2.88
N ASP A 123 -8.20 -8.63 -2.82
CA ASP A 123 -8.15 -10.10 -2.91
C ASP A 123 -8.86 -10.78 -1.74
N GLY A 124 -8.82 -10.19 -0.54
CA GLY A 124 -9.47 -10.71 0.66
C GLY A 124 -10.95 -10.32 0.79
N TYR A 125 -11.32 -9.11 0.37
CA TYR A 125 -12.67 -8.56 0.60
C TYR A 125 -13.51 -8.40 -0.67
N GLY A 126 -12.92 -8.48 -1.86
CA GLY A 126 -13.59 -8.18 -3.12
C GLY A 126 -13.75 -6.67 -3.33
N PRO A 127 -14.99 -6.14 -3.34
CA PRO A 127 -15.22 -4.69 -3.48
C PRO A 127 -14.60 -3.89 -2.33
N ILE A 128 -13.89 -2.81 -2.68
CA ILE A 128 -13.28 -1.86 -1.74
C ILE A 128 -13.40 -0.42 -2.27
N PRO A 129 -13.33 0.63 -1.42
CA PRO A 129 -13.17 1.98 -1.90
C PRO A 129 -11.76 2.15 -2.47
N TYR A 130 -11.64 2.53 -3.73
CA TYR A 130 -10.35 2.66 -4.40
C TYR A 130 -10.25 3.90 -5.29
N SER A 131 -11.06 4.00 -6.36
CA SER A 131 -10.91 5.03 -7.39
C SER A 131 -11.26 6.44 -6.94
N GLN A 132 -12.11 6.58 -5.92
CA GLN A 132 -12.58 7.87 -5.41
C GLN A 132 -12.13 8.15 -3.98
N LEU A 133 -11.35 7.27 -3.36
CA LEU A 133 -10.88 7.48 -2.01
C LEU A 133 -9.86 8.62 -1.95
N GLY A 134 -10.09 9.56 -1.04
CA GLY A 134 -9.30 10.78 -0.92
C GLY A 134 -9.64 11.89 -1.93
N ALA A 135 -10.54 11.63 -2.88
CA ALA A 135 -11.03 12.68 -3.77
C ALA A 135 -11.73 13.79 -2.94
N ASN A 136 -11.31 15.02 -3.16
CA ASN A 136 -11.81 16.19 -2.42
C ASN A 136 -11.63 16.14 -0.89
N GLY A 137 -10.71 15.32 -0.38
CA GLY A 137 -10.49 15.14 1.07
C GLY A 137 -11.59 14.34 1.76
N ASP A 138 -12.50 13.71 1.02
CA ASP A 138 -13.55 12.88 1.60
C ASP A 138 -13.01 11.51 2.00
N LEU A 139 -13.27 11.12 3.25
CA LEU A 139 -12.90 9.81 3.80
C LEU A 139 -13.95 8.73 3.51
N THR A 140 -15.13 9.13 3.02
CA THR A 140 -16.21 8.22 2.64
C THR A 140 -16.28 8.13 1.12
N ALA A 141 -15.74 7.06 0.57
CA ALA A 141 -15.84 6.77 -0.85
C ALA A 141 -16.74 5.54 -1.10
N PRO A 142 -17.49 5.51 -2.21
CA PRO A 142 -18.26 4.34 -2.58
C PRO A 142 -17.31 3.14 -2.84
N LEU A 143 -17.85 1.93 -2.64
CA LEU A 143 -17.13 0.72 -3.00
C LEU A 143 -17.05 0.57 -4.51
N ASP A 144 -15.87 0.40 -5.03
CA ASP A 144 -15.66 -0.07 -6.40
C ASP A 144 -15.83 -1.59 -6.47
N THR A 145 -16.36 -2.10 -7.56
CA THR A 145 -16.33 -3.53 -7.81
C THR A 145 -14.90 -4.02 -7.92
N GLN A 146 -14.62 -5.27 -7.56
CA GLN A 146 -13.26 -5.84 -7.68
C GLN A 146 -12.71 -5.73 -9.10
N LYS A 147 -13.56 -5.92 -10.13
CA LYS A 147 -13.18 -5.69 -11.54
C LYS A 147 -12.66 -4.27 -11.74
N LYS A 148 -13.41 -3.26 -11.27
CA LYS A 148 -13.02 -1.84 -11.39
C LYS A 148 -11.73 -1.54 -10.64
N VAL A 149 -11.54 -2.11 -9.46
CA VAL A 149 -10.29 -1.98 -8.68
C VAL A 149 -9.11 -2.53 -9.49
N TYR A 150 -9.23 -3.73 -10.04
CA TYR A 150 -8.17 -4.37 -10.84
C TYR A 150 -7.84 -3.56 -12.11
N GLU A 151 -8.86 -3.12 -12.86
CA GLU A 151 -8.66 -2.27 -14.04
C GLU A 151 -7.92 -0.97 -13.69
N THR A 152 -8.31 -0.33 -12.58
CA THR A 152 -7.66 0.90 -12.13
C THR A 152 -6.21 0.65 -11.71
N MET A 153 -5.95 -0.42 -10.94
CA MET A 153 -4.60 -0.80 -10.53
C MET A 153 -3.69 -1.14 -11.72
N LEU A 154 -4.20 -1.85 -12.72
CA LEU A 154 -3.42 -2.16 -13.93
C LEU A 154 -3.04 -0.89 -14.69
N ASN A 155 -3.96 0.06 -14.85
CA ASN A 155 -3.69 1.36 -15.47
C ASN A 155 -2.65 2.15 -14.67
N GLU A 156 -2.77 2.20 -13.34
CA GLU A 156 -1.79 2.86 -12.47
C GLU A 156 -0.38 2.25 -12.58
N LEU A 157 -0.28 0.93 -12.71
CA LEU A 157 1.00 0.26 -12.92
C LEU A 157 1.58 0.56 -14.30
N ASP A 158 0.75 0.67 -15.35
CA ASP A 158 1.18 1.05 -16.69
C ASP A 158 1.69 2.48 -16.74
N GLU A 159 0.97 3.40 -16.11
CA GLU A 159 1.41 4.80 -15.96
C GLU A 159 2.74 4.87 -15.20
N ALA A 160 2.87 4.15 -14.09
CA ALA A 160 4.08 4.13 -13.29
C ALA A 160 5.28 3.57 -14.07
N VAL A 161 5.11 2.45 -14.80
CA VAL A 161 6.17 1.89 -15.65
C VAL A 161 6.58 2.89 -16.73
N THR A 162 5.61 3.51 -17.41
CA THR A 162 5.87 4.49 -18.47
C THR A 162 6.67 5.68 -17.95
N ALA A 163 6.31 6.21 -16.78
CA ALA A 163 7.01 7.33 -16.16
C ALA A 163 8.41 6.94 -15.62
N LEU A 164 8.61 5.70 -15.17
CA LEU A 164 9.89 5.23 -14.65
C LEU A 164 10.89 4.82 -15.74
N LEU A 165 10.43 4.44 -16.94
CA LEU A 165 11.30 3.97 -18.02
C LEU A 165 12.43 4.94 -18.41
N PRO A 166 12.20 6.27 -18.55
CA PRO A 166 13.27 7.22 -18.83
C PRO A 166 14.34 7.27 -17.73
N HIS A 167 13.96 6.95 -16.49
CA HIS A 167 14.81 6.98 -15.30
C HIS A 167 15.37 5.60 -14.92
N ARG A 168 15.26 4.60 -15.80
CA ARG A 168 15.57 3.20 -15.50
C ARG A 168 16.94 2.96 -14.86
N THR A 169 17.95 3.69 -15.29
CA THR A 169 19.33 3.53 -14.80
C THR A 169 19.65 4.40 -13.59
N GLU A 170 18.70 5.20 -13.15
CA GLU A 170 18.86 6.11 -12.03
C GLU A 170 18.60 5.42 -10.68
N THR A 171 19.07 6.12 -9.65
CA THR A 171 18.77 5.77 -8.26
C THR A 171 18.25 7.00 -7.52
N PHE A 172 17.20 6.84 -6.74
CA PHE A 172 16.73 7.86 -5.82
C PHE A 172 17.20 7.55 -4.38
N SER A 173 16.80 8.34 -3.38
CA SER A 173 17.28 8.20 -2.02
C SER A 173 17.06 6.81 -1.43
N SER A 174 18.12 6.11 -1.07
CA SER A 174 18.05 4.82 -0.35
C SER A 174 17.42 4.95 1.04
N LYS A 175 17.36 6.16 1.60
CA LYS A 175 16.66 6.43 2.86
C LYS A 175 15.14 6.40 2.69
N ALA A 176 14.63 6.63 1.46
CA ALA A 176 13.21 6.56 1.11
C ALA A 176 12.77 5.17 0.66
N ASP A 177 13.72 4.29 0.34
CA ASP A 177 13.43 2.96 -0.22
C ASP A 177 14.13 1.86 0.59
N LYS A 178 13.33 1.16 1.39
CA LYS A 178 13.77 0.04 2.23
C LYS A 178 13.83 -1.29 1.47
N VAL A 179 13.32 -1.32 0.23
CA VAL A 179 13.16 -2.56 -0.56
C VAL A 179 14.31 -2.73 -1.55
N TYR A 180 14.57 -1.72 -2.38
CA TYR A 180 15.53 -1.80 -3.47
C TYR A 180 16.65 -0.75 -3.40
N SER A 181 16.75 -0.03 -2.28
CA SER A 181 17.78 1.00 -2.07
C SER A 181 17.79 2.08 -3.17
N GLY A 182 16.62 2.45 -3.65
CA GLY A 182 16.42 3.49 -4.65
C GLY A 182 16.62 3.08 -6.11
N LYS A 183 16.86 1.81 -6.41
CA LYS A 183 17.10 1.34 -7.79
C LYS A 183 15.79 1.33 -8.59
N VAL A 184 15.64 2.29 -9.51
CA VAL A 184 14.43 2.46 -10.32
C VAL A 184 14.11 1.22 -11.16
N GLU A 185 15.12 0.58 -11.75
CA GLU A 185 14.91 -0.64 -12.54
C GLU A 185 14.19 -1.75 -11.77
N ASN A 186 14.45 -1.88 -10.47
CA ASN A 186 13.81 -2.91 -9.65
C ASN A 186 12.32 -2.60 -9.39
N TRP A 187 11.97 -1.33 -9.29
CA TRP A 187 10.57 -0.90 -9.18
C TRP A 187 9.79 -1.15 -10.46
N ILE A 188 10.42 -0.93 -11.64
CA ILE A 188 9.82 -1.31 -12.93
C ILE A 188 9.59 -2.82 -13.00
N LYS A 189 10.55 -3.64 -12.56
CA LYS A 189 10.41 -5.10 -12.52
C LYS A 189 9.28 -5.53 -11.57
N LEU A 190 9.18 -4.92 -10.39
CA LEU A 190 8.10 -5.20 -9.45
C LEU A 190 6.74 -4.83 -10.03
N ALA A 191 6.59 -3.66 -10.64
CA ALA A 191 5.34 -3.25 -11.28
C ALA A 191 4.88 -4.26 -12.34
N ASN A 192 5.78 -4.70 -13.22
CA ASN A 192 5.49 -5.73 -14.23
C ASN A 192 5.16 -7.09 -13.59
N SER A 193 5.82 -7.44 -12.49
CA SER A 193 5.51 -8.69 -11.74
C SER A 193 4.14 -8.63 -11.10
N LEU A 194 3.71 -7.48 -10.58
CA LEU A 194 2.35 -7.27 -10.06
C LEU A 194 1.31 -7.39 -11.18
N LYS A 195 1.56 -6.79 -12.36
CA LYS A 195 0.68 -6.93 -13.53
C LYS A 195 0.53 -8.41 -13.94
N LEU A 196 1.64 -9.15 -14.02
CA LEU A 196 1.60 -10.58 -14.33
C LEU A 196 0.81 -11.35 -13.29
N ARG A 197 1.02 -11.08 -12.00
CA ARG A 197 0.28 -11.71 -10.91
C ARG A 197 -1.23 -11.44 -11.01
N MET A 198 -1.62 -10.21 -11.32
CA MET A 198 -3.01 -9.82 -11.51
C MET A 198 -3.61 -10.52 -12.73
N ALA A 199 -2.93 -10.53 -13.87
CA ALA A 199 -3.36 -11.21 -15.08
C ALA A 199 -3.59 -12.72 -14.85
N MET A 200 -2.67 -13.38 -14.15
CA MET A 200 -2.82 -14.81 -13.82
C MET A 200 -4.04 -15.10 -12.93
N ARG A 201 -4.48 -14.15 -12.12
CA ARG A 201 -5.70 -14.29 -11.31
C ARG A 201 -6.97 -14.06 -12.09
N MET A 202 -6.90 -13.28 -13.18
CA MET A 202 -8.05 -12.95 -14.01
C MET A 202 -8.33 -13.99 -15.12
N VAL A 203 -7.42 -14.94 -15.35
CA VAL A 203 -7.47 -15.88 -16.49
C VAL A 203 -8.79 -16.63 -16.66
N TYR A 204 -9.55 -16.84 -15.59
CA TYR A 204 -10.85 -17.51 -15.62
C TYR A 204 -12.07 -16.58 -15.70
N VAL A 205 -11.87 -15.27 -15.53
CA VAL A 205 -12.95 -14.27 -15.52
C VAL A 205 -12.84 -13.29 -16.69
N ASP A 206 -11.64 -13.09 -17.20
CA ASP A 206 -11.34 -12.27 -18.36
C ASP A 206 -10.16 -12.90 -19.10
N SER A 207 -10.42 -13.51 -20.25
CA SER A 207 -9.41 -14.22 -21.06
C SER A 207 -8.91 -13.40 -22.25
N THR A 208 -9.28 -12.13 -22.33
CA THR A 208 -8.76 -11.16 -23.30
C THR A 208 -7.67 -10.32 -22.67
#